data_9ae23cf8e4705762e030e0591b19e6cf
#
_entry.id   9ae23cf8e4705762e030e0591b19e6cf
#
_cell.length_a   1.000
_cell.length_b   1.000
_cell.length_c   1.000
_cell.angle_alpha   90.00
_cell.angle_beta   90.00
_cell.angle_gamma   90.00
#
_symmetry.space_group_name_H-M   'P 1'
#
loop_
_entity.id
_entity.type
_entity.pdbx_description
1 polymer ?
#
loop_
_entity_poly.entity_id
_entity_poly.type
_entity_poly.pdbx_seq_one_letter_code
_entity_poly.pdbx_strand_id
1 'polypeptide(L)'
;MKRNQMLLMLIVLAFLSSCGNSTKNSGKENIEEQDMYLLAYFKDDTHSLHFALSSDGYTFSDVNKGKPVIAGDTIASQKGIRDPHITRGADGAFYVVMTDLHIFAKDYGFRNTTWERPEEEYDWGNNRGFVLMKSFDLINWTYSNFLFDEAYEDLKNIGCAWAPQTIYDPEAKKMMVYFTMRIGHGLTKMYYAYADDDFTKLTTAPKLLFDYPKKDIQVLDADISQMSDGRYCMMYVAQERPGGIKMAFSDHINRGYEYVDEWIDKEPGSCEAPNVWKRSGSDKWVLMYDIFSIRPHNFGFVETSDFVHFENLGHFNEGVMKTTNFTSPKHGSVITISLKEAQVLADNWGMDINIKM
;
A
#
# COMPACT_ATOMS: atom_id res chain seq x y z
N MET A 1 -76.17 -4.56 8.01
CA MET A 1 -76.88 -3.80 6.99
C MET A 1 -75.95 -3.16 6.03
N LYS A 2 -76.24 -3.33 4.72
CA LYS A 2 -75.65 -2.70 3.51
C LYS A 2 -74.14 -3.05 3.24
N ARG A 3 -73.77 -3.95 2.34
CA ARG A 3 -74.01 -4.16 0.90
C ARG A 3 -73.29 -3.13 0.01
N ASN A 4 -72.36 -3.70 -0.80
CA ASN A 4 -72.11 -3.47 -2.24
C ASN A 4 -70.83 -2.61 -2.51
N GLN A 5 -70.01 -2.80 -3.56
CA GLN A 5 -70.12 -3.65 -4.77
C GLN A 5 -68.74 -3.80 -5.39
N MET A 6 -68.57 -4.93 -6.01
CA MET A 6 -67.43 -5.33 -6.91
C MET A 6 -67.54 -4.53 -8.23
N LEU A 7 -66.45 -4.01 -8.72
CA LEU A 7 -66.36 -3.56 -10.12
C LEU A 7 -65.17 -4.20 -10.79
N LEU A 8 -65.50 -5.13 -11.64
CA LEU A 8 -64.61 -5.78 -12.60
C LEU A 8 -64.36 -4.81 -13.76
N MET A 9 -63.13 -4.54 -14.13
CA MET A 9 -62.83 -3.86 -15.41
C MET A 9 -61.88 -4.73 -16.24
N LEU A 10 -62.44 -5.36 -17.26
CA LEU A 10 -61.72 -5.99 -18.36
C LEU A 10 -61.00 -4.91 -19.16
N ILE A 11 -59.73 -5.10 -19.43
CA ILE A 11 -59.02 -4.35 -20.48
C ILE A 11 -58.46 -5.34 -21.50
N VAL A 12 -58.93 -5.09 -22.73
CA VAL A 12 -58.68 -5.84 -23.97
C VAL A 12 -57.22 -5.69 -24.38
N LEU A 13 -56.53 -6.81 -24.69
CA LEU A 13 -55.25 -6.84 -25.38
C LEU A 13 -55.44 -6.42 -26.84
N ALA A 14 -54.79 -5.36 -27.26
CA ALA A 14 -54.55 -5.06 -28.67
C ALA A 14 -53.07 -5.36 -28.98
N PHE A 15 -52.84 -6.43 -29.78
CA PHE A 15 -51.54 -6.68 -30.42
C PHE A 15 -51.39 -5.70 -31.58
N LEU A 16 -50.35 -4.84 -31.50
CA LEU A 16 -49.82 -4.14 -32.65
C LEU A 16 -48.38 -4.63 -32.88
N SER A 17 -48.25 -5.44 -33.93
CA SER A 17 -46.95 -5.76 -34.52
C SER A 17 -46.36 -4.50 -35.14
N SER A 18 -45.26 -4.01 -34.58
CA SER A 18 -44.41 -3.00 -35.22
C SER A 18 -43.06 -3.64 -35.54
N CYS A 19 -42.85 -3.89 -36.83
CA CYS A 19 -41.51 -4.09 -37.37
C CYS A 19 -40.76 -2.76 -37.26
N GLY A 20 -39.80 -2.67 -36.36
CA GLY A 20 -38.92 -1.53 -36.19
C GLY A 20 -37.47 -1.96 -36.35
N ASN A 21 -36.77 -1.38 -37.27
CA ASN A 21 -35.37 -1.55 -37.64
C ASN A 21 -34.44 -1.73 -36.43
N SER A 22 -33.69 -2.82 -36.45
CA SER A 22 -32.50 -3.01 -35.64
C SER A 22 -31.43 -2.00 -36.06
N THR A 23 -31.42 -0.83 -35.47
CA THR A 23 -30.20 -0.02 -35.44
C THR A 23 -29.25 -0.68 -34.44
N LYS A 24 -28.17 -1.22 -35.00
CA LYS A 24 -26.99 -1.59 -34.19
C LYS A 24 -26.55 -0.37 -33.41
N ASN A 25 -26.92 -0.33 -32.15
CA ASN A 25 -26.25 0.52 -31.16
C ASN A 25 -24.82 -0.05 -31.06
N SER A 26 -23.89 0.60 -31.73
CA SER A 26 -22.47 0.40 -31.48
C SER A 26 -22.27 0.77 -30.01
N GLY A 27 -22.03 -0.26 -29.17
CA GLY A 27 -21.70 -0.08 -27.77
C GLY A 27 -20.52 0.87 -27.67
N LYS A 28 -20.78 2.07 -27.17
CA LYS A 28 -19.76 2.77 -26.37
C LYS A 28 -19.68 1.94 -25.09
N GLU A 29 -18.74 1.01 -25.04
CA GLU A 29 -18.28 0.47 -23.76
C GLU A 29 -17.96 1.68 -22.88
N ASN A 30 -18.49 1.68 -21.68
CA ASN A 30 -18.22 2.70 -20.68
C ASN A 30 -16.74 2.56 -20.31
N ILE A 31 -15.88 3.32 -20.96
CA ILE A 31 -14.43 3.39 -20.70
C ILE A 31 -14.14 3.87 -19.25
N GLU A 32 -15.16 4.39 -18.56
CA GLU A 32 -15.03 4.94 -17.18
C GLU A 32 -15.00 3.88 -16.07
N GLU A 33 -15.31 2.60 -16.35
CA GLU A 33 -15.42 1.54 -15.34
C GLU A 33 -14.24 0.56 -15.30
N GLN A 34 -13.23 0.73 -16.14
CA GLN A 34 -12.07 -0.18 -16.10
C GLN A 34 -11.14 0.19 -14.95
N ASP A 35 -10.90 -0.79 -14.06
CA ASP A 35 -9.91 -0.67 -12.99
C ASP A 35 -8.48 -0.79 -13.54
N MET A 36 -7.62 0.08 -13.03
CA MET A 36 -6.18 0.08 -13.25
C MET A 36 -5.48 -0.12 -11.91
N TYR A 37 -4.21 -0.50 -11.93
CA TYR A 37 -3.39 -0.65 -10.73
C TYR A 37 -2.27 0.38 -10.73
N LEU A 38 -2.08 1.01 -9.58
CA LEU A 38 -0.98 1.93 -9.31
C LEU A 38 -0.06 1.32 -8.27
N LEU A 39 1.19 1.07 -8.64
CA LEU A 39 2.28 0.70 -7.74
C LEU A 39 3.04 1.96 -7.34
N ALA A 40 3.10 2.27 -6.05
CA ALA A 40 4.04 3.21 -5.46
C ALA A 40 5.25 2.41 -4.95
N TYR A 41 6.48 2.84 -5.27
CA TYR A 41 7.70 2.16 -4.84
C TYR A 41 8.85 3.15 -4.69
N PHE A 42 9.94 2.71 -4.06
CA PHE A 42 11.19 3.47 -4.03
C PHE A 42 12.35 2.65 -4.59
N LYS A 43 13.50 3.27 -4.72
CA LYS A 43 14.76 2.62 -5.12
C LYS A 43 15.90 3.12 -4.24
N ASP A 44 16.83 2.23 -3.93
CA ASP A 44 18.00 2.56 -3.10
C ASP A 44 18.92 3.61 -3.74
N ASP A 45 18.97 3.68 -5.08
CA ASP A 45 19.80 4.65 -5.81
C ASP A 45 19.22 6.07 -5.82
N THR A 46 17.92 6.24 -5.56
CA THR A 46 17.28 7.55 -5.60
C THR A 46 16.70 8.00 -4.25
N HIS A 47 16.36 7.05 -3.34
CA HIS A 47 15.60 7.34 -2.12
C HIS A 47 14.41 8.26 -2.35
N SER A 48 13.66 8.00 -3.41
CA SER A 48 12.62 8.86 -3.96
C SER A 48 11.37 8.06 -4.32
N LEU A 49 10.22 8.75 -4.42
CA LEU A 49 8.95 8.13 -4.79
C LEU A 49 8.86 7.91 -6.30
N HIS A 50 8.47 6.71 -6.68
CA HIS A 50 8.19 6.28 -8.05
C HIS A 50 6.77 5.75 -8.15
N PHE A 51 6.15 5.90 -9.33
CA PHE A 51 4.85 5.31 -9.66
C PHE A 51 4.93 4.46 -10.91
N ALA A 52 4.25 3.31 -10.90
CA ALA A 52 4.07 2.49 -12.10
C ALA A 52 2.60 2.07 -12.25
N LEU A 53 2.12 2.02 -13.48
CA LEU A 53 0.76 1.66 -13.85
C LEU A 53 0.69 0.25 -14.43
N SER A 54 -0.44 -0.42 -14.20
CA SER A 54 -0.77 -1.70 -14.82
C SER A 54 -2.27 -1.77 -15.14
N SER A 55 -2.62 -2.34 -16.28
CA SER A 55 -4.01 -2.60 -16.68
C SER A 55 -4.49 -4.01 -16.32
N ASP A 56 -3.58 -4.92 -15.96
CA ASP A 56 -3.87 -6.33 -15.68
C ASP A 56 -3.47 -6.76 -14.25
N GLY A 57 -2.78 -5.89 -13.51
CA GLY A 57 -2.21 -6.18 -12.19
C GLY A 57 -1.00 -7.11 -12.21
N TYR A 58 -0.46 -7.42 -13.41
CA TYR A 58 0.73 -8.25 -13.58
C TYR A 58 1.87 -7.54 -14.30
N THR A 59 1.56 -6.69 -15.28
CA THR A 59 2.57 -5.97 -16.06
C THR A 59 2.59 -4.51 -15.69
N PHE A 60 3.64 -4.05 -15.03
CA PHE A 60 3.79 -2.68 -14.55
C PHE A 60 4.76 -1.88 -15.41
N SER A 61 4.39 -0.63 -15.70
CA SER A 61 5.19 0.34 -16.44
C SER A 61 5.33 1.61 -15.61
N ASP A 62 6.57 1.99 -15.27
CA ASP A 62 6.83 3.24 -14.54
C ASP A 62 6.44 4.46 -15.39
N VAL A 63 5.73 5.39 -14.78
CA VAL A 63 5.16 6.56 -15.47
C VAL A 63 6.21 7.55 -15.93
N ASN A 64 7.37 7.59 -15.26
CA ASN A 64 8.49 8.50 -15.55
C ASN A 64 9.75 7.76 -16.05
N LYS A 65 9.57 6.57 -16.62
CA LYS A 65 10.66 5.75 -17.21
C LYS A 65 11.76 5.42 -16.20
N GLY A 66 11.35 5.01 -14.99
CA GLY A 66 12.23 4.63 -13.90
C GLY A 66 12.88 5.80 -13.16
N LYS A 67 12.49 7.05 -13.46
CA LYS A 67 12.89 8.24 -12.70
C LYS A 67 11.85 8.58 -11.63
N PRO A 68 12.24 9.24 -10.53
CA PRO A 68 11.29 9.63 -9.50
C PRO A 68 10.15 10.52 -10.02
N VAL A 69 8.96 10.33 -9.47
CA VAL A 69 7.85 11.28 -9.61
C VAL A 69 7.96 12.42 -8.58
N ILE A 70 8.53 12.11 -7.41
CA ILE A 70 8.85 13.10 -6.36
C ILE A 70 10.23 12.74 -5.79
N ALA A 71 11.14 13.71 -5.83
CA ALA A 71 12.48 13.55 -5.29
C ALA A 71 12.47 13.59 -3.76
N GLY A 72 13.03 12.56 -3.11
CA GLY A 72 13.03 12.42 -1.66
C GLY A 72 13.79 13.55 -0.94
N ASP A 73 14.85 14.08 -1.55
CA ASP A 73 15.66 15.17 -0.99
C ASP A 73 14.91 16.52 -0.93
N THR A 74 13.79 16.65 -1.64
CA THR A 74 12.95 17.84 -1.63
C THR A 74 11.86 17.83 -0.57
N ILE A 75 11.44 16.65 -0.09
CA ILE A 75 10.30 16.50 0.81
C ILE A 75 10.66 15.92 2.19
N ALA A 76 11.77 15.20 2.29
CA ALA A 76 12.18 14.50 3.51
C ALA A 76 13.23 15.29 4.30
N SER A 77 13.15 15.24 5.64
CA SER A 77 14.13 15.89 6.53
C SER A 77 15.50 15.27 6.40
N GLN A 78 15.58 13.94 6.26
CA GLN A 78 16.81 13.19 6.04
C GLN A 78 17.26 13.14 4.57
N LYS A 79 16.62 13.93 3.68
CA LYS A 79 16.94 14.01 2.24
C LYS A 79 16.74 12.70 1.47
N GLY A 80 15.82 11.88 1.92
CA GLY A 80 15.43 10.65 1.25
C GLY A 80 14.23 10.00 1.89
N ILE A 81 13.45 9.31 1.08
CA ILE A 81 12.31 8.51 1.54
C ILE A 81 12.54 7.03 1.26
N ARG A 82 11.90 6.19 2.07
CA ARG A 82 11.80 4.75 1.87
C ARG A 82 10.37 4.29 2.10
N ASP A 83 10.08 3.06 1.71
CA ASP A 83 8.90 2.29 2.09
C ASP A 83 7.56 3.03 1.82
N PRO A 84 7.32 3.53 0.58
CA PRO A 84 6.11 4.26 0.28
C PRO A 84 4.89 3.34 0.34
N HIS A 85 3.88 3.75 1.08
CA HIS A 85 2.57 3.14 1.05
C HIS A 85 1.51 4.15 0.57
N ILE A 86 0.71 3.75 -0.40
CA ILE A 86 -0.40 4.55 -0.93
C ILE A 86 -1.73 3.87 -0.62
N THR A 87 -2.73 4.66 -0.24
CA THR A 87 -4.12 4.21 -0.09
C THR A 87 -5.10 5.29 -0.50
N ARG A 88 -6.37 4.90 -0.67
CA ARG A 88 -7.48 5.83 -0.89
C ARG A 88 -8.29 5.99 0.40
N GLY A 89 -8.51 7.22 0.84
CA GLY A 89 -9.35 7.52 1.97
C GLY A 89 -10.84 7.56 1.63
N ALA A 90 -11.68 7.63 2.68
CA ALA A 90 -13.13 7.74 2.53
C ALA A 90 -13.60 9.05 1.88
N ASP A 91 -12.77 10.09 1.87
CA ASP A 91 -12.99 11.37 1.19
C ASP A 91 -12.62 11.35 -0.30
N GLY A 92 -12.15 10.19 -0.81
CA GLY A 92 -11.70 10.00 -2.18
C GLY A 92 -10.26 10.47 -2.44
N ALA A 93 -9.59 11.10 -1.48
CA ALA A 93 -8.20 11.49 -1.61
C ALA A 93 -7.26 10.28 -1.58
N PHE A 94 -6.08 10.46 -2.16
CA PHE A 94 -4.94 9.55 -2.04
C PHE A 94 -4.05 10.01 -0.90
N TYR A 95 -3.62 9.07 -0.10
CA TYR A 95 -2.76 9.24 1.05
C TYR A 95 -1.49 8.44 0.84
N VAL A 96 -0.33 9.07 0.93
CA VAL A 96 0.97 8.41 0.88
C VAL A 96 1.70 8.68 2.18
N VAL A 97 2.23 7.64 2.79
CA VAL A 97 3.11 7.74 3.95
C VAL A 97 4.41 7.01 3.66
N MET A 98 5.53 7.59 4.11
CA MET A 98 6.88 7.09 3.79
C MET A 98 7.80 7.26 5.00
N THR A 99 8.75 6.35 5.13
CA THR A 99 9.86 6.49 6.08
C THR A 99 10.74 7.66 5.68
N ASP A 100 10.95 8.64 6.57
CA ASP A 100 11.94 9.71 6.38
C ASP A 100 13.32 9.15 6.74
N LEU A 101 14.05 8.64 5.74
CA LEU A 101 15.36 8.02 5.93
C LEU A 101 16.14 7.96 4.62
N HIS A 102 17.41 8.37 4.67
CA HIS A 102 18.36 8.17 3.57
C HIS A 102 19.60 7.41 4.08
N ILE A 103 19.70 6.10 3.76
CA ILE A 103 20.78 5.25 4.28
C ILE A 103 22.17 5.56 3.67
N PHE A 104 22.21 6.22 2.50
CA PHE A 104 23.43 6.66 1.82
C PHE A 104 23.64 8.18 1.87
N ALA A 105 22.97 8.90 2.79
CA ALA A 105 23.03 10.36 2.84
C ALA A 105 24.45 10.93 3.01
N LYS A 106 25.35 10.19 3.68
CA LYS A 106 26.76 10.54 3.81
C LYS A 106 27.48 10.47 2.46
N ASP A 107 27.27 9.41 1.69
CA ASP A 107 27.92 9.20 0.40
C ASP A 107 27.44 10.20 -0.66
N TYR A 108 26.18 10.64 -0.52
CA TYR A 108 25.57 11.68 -1.37
C TYR A 108 25.87 13.12 -0.90
N GLY A 109 26.59 13.27 0.24
CA GLY A 109 26.99 14.58 0.76
C GLY A 109 25.87 15.36 1.45
N PHE A 110 24.75 14.71 1.79
CA PHE A 110 23.64 15.34 2.52
C PHE A 110 23.92 15.49 4.02
N ARG A 111 24.84 14.70 4.56
CA ARG A 111 25.35 14.80 5.95
C ARG A 111 26.75 14.22 6.07
N ASN A 112 27.43 14.53 7.20
CA ASN A 112 28.81 14.07 7.46
C ASN A 112 28.86 12.73 8.22
N THR A 113 27.75 12.26 8.78
CA THR A 113 27.64 11.03 9.56
C THR A 113 26.89 9.95 8.78
N THR A 114 27.12 8.67 9.11
CA THR A 114 26.38 7.54 8.50
C THR A 114 24.88 7.63 8.81
N TRP A 115 24.54 7.93 10.07
CA TRP A 115 23.17 8.09 10.53
C TRP A 115 22.91 9.51 11.04
N GLU A 116 21.65 9.91 11.13
CA GLU A 116 21.24 11.20 11.67
C GLU A 116 21.62 11.35 13.14
N ARG A 117 21.56 10.24 13.89
CA ARG A 117 21.89 10.16 15.32
C ARG A 117 22.88 9.03 15.58
N PRO A 118 23.63 9.03 16.71
CA PRO A 118 24.63 8.01 17.01
C PRO A 118 24.08 6.58 16.93
N GLU A 119 24.77 5.69 16.19
CA GLU A 119 24.34 4.29 16.02
C GLU A 119 24.40 3.51 17.33
N GLU A 120 25.37 3.83 18.20
CA GLU A 120 25.53 3.24 19.53
C GLU A 120 24.36 3.51 20.48
N GLU A 121 23.56 4.57 20.22
CA GLU A 121 22.39 4.91 21.03
C GLU A 121 21.08 4.52 20.36
N TYR A 122 21.01 4.55 19.03
CA TYR A 122 19.77 4.45 18.26
C TYR A 122 19.75 3.31 17.26
N ASP A 123 20.88 2.62 17.06
CA ASP A 123 21.06 1.47 16.17
C ASP A 123 20.92 1.81 14.67
N TRP A 124 21.13 0.81 13.82
CA TRP A 124 21.08 0.89 12.37
C TRP A 124 19.78 1.52 11.86
N GLY A 125 19.88 2.34 10.81
CA GLY A 125 18.73 2.89 10.12
C GLY A 125 17.88 3.83 10.98
N ASN A 126 18.48 4.41 12.04
CA ASN A 126 17.73 5.26 12.94
C ASN A 126 17.11 6.47 12.22
N ASN A 127 15.86 6.72 12.53
CA ASN A 127 15.10 7.84 12.03
C ASN A 127 14.08 8.30 13.07
N ARG A 128 13.49 9.48 12.83
CA ARG A 128 12.64 10.13 13.83
C ARG A 128 11.17 10.16 13.45
N GLY A 129 10.84 9.85 12.17
CA GLY A 129 9.46 9.99 11.72
C GLY A 129 9.22 9.71 10.25
N PHE A 130 8.18 10.35 9.72
CA PHE A 130 7.59 10.08 8.42
C PHE A 130 7.44 11.33 7.56
N VAL A 131 7.34 11.10 6.25
CA VAL A 131 6.73 12.04 5.30
C VAL A 131 5.29 11.60 5.08
N LEU A 132 4.35 12.51 5.32
CA LEU A 132 2.91 12.34 5.10
C LEU A 132 2.50 13.15 3.89
N MET A 133 1.73 12.59 2.96
CA MET A 133 1.30 13.27 1.74
C MET A 133 -0.16 12.99 1.42
N LYS A 134 -0.86 14.01 0.89
CA LYS A 134 -2.27 13.91 0.46
C LYS A 134 -2.44 14.55 -0.92
N SER A 135 -3.25 13.91 -1.78
CA SER A 135 -3.60 14.39 -3.11
C SER A 135 -5.02 13.96 -3.49
N PHE A 136 -5.70 14.76 -4.32
CA PHE A 136 -6.99 14.37 -4.92
C PHE A 136 -6.87 13.97 -6.40
N ASP A 137 -5.68 14.08 -7.00
CA ASP A 137 -5.47 13.88 -8.44
C ASP A 137 -4.18 13.11 -8.81
N LEU A 138 -3.42 12.62 -7.82
CA LEU A 138 -2.12 11.93 -7.97
C LEU A 138 -0.99 12.82 -8.55
N ILE A 139 -1.26 14.08 -8.82
CA ILE A 139 -0.32 15.05 -9.43
C ILE A 139 0.09 16.10 -8.41
N ASN A 140 -0.92 16.74 -7.80
CA ASN A 140 -0.72 17.84 -6.86
C ASN A 140 -0.78 17.29 -5.43
N TRP A 141 0.36 17.32 -4.75
CA TRP A 141 0.53 16.77 -3.42
C TRP A 141 0.79 17.86 -2.39
N THR A 142 0.06 17.81 -1.28
CA THR A 142 0.51 18.44 -0.02
C THR A 142 1.41 17.48 0.71
N TYR A 143 2.40 17.98 1.46
CA TYR A 143 3.23 17.09 2.29
C TYR A 143 3.59 17.74 3.62
N SER A 144 3.92 16.90 4.59
CA SER A 144 4.41 17.29 5.91
C SER A 144 5.42 16.28 6.43
N ASN A 145 6.42 16.77 7.16
CA ASN A 145 7.32 15.91 7.94
C ASN A 145 6.78 15.82 9.37
N PHE A 146 6.58 14.61 9.87
CA PHE A 146 6.14 14.34 11.24
C PHE A 146 7.26 13.65 12.00
N LEU A 147 7.69 14.25 13.12
CA LEU A 147 8.77 13.74 13.96
C LEU A 147 8.23 13.37 15.34
N PHE A 148 8.40 12.10 15.71
CA PHE A 148 7.85 11.54 16.95
C PHE A 148 8.45 12.17 18.21
N ASP A 149 9.76 12.41 18.24
CA ASP A 149 10.47 13.00 19.37
C ASP A 149 10.18 14.49 19.57
N GLU A 150 9.64 15.16 18.56
CA GLU A 150 9.13 16.53 18.67
C GLU A 150 7.66 16.55 19.12
N ALA A 151 6.88 15.57 18.69
CA ALA A 151 5.45 15.48 18.98
C ALA A 151 5.14 14.90 20.37
N TYR A 152 5.98 13.97 20.88
CA TYR A 152 5.70 13.23 22.11
C TYR A 152 6.94 13.19 23.01
N GLU A 153 6.78 13.68 24.25
CA GLU A 153 7.87 13.72 25.24
C GLU A 153 8.41 12.33 25.59
N ASP A 154 7.51 11.33 25.68
CA ASP A 154 7.87 9.94 25.99
C ASP A 154 8.61 9.23 24.83
N LEU A 155 8.69 9.85 23.66
CA LEU A 155 9.35 9.30 22.47
C LEU A 155 10.65 10.03 22.10
N LYS A 156 11.24 10.82 23.01
CA LYS A 156 12.55 11.46 22.80
C LYS A 156 13.66 10.47 22.45
N ASN A 157 13.53 9.25 22.92
CA ASN A 157 14.48 8.16 22.67
C ASN A 157 14.01 7.18 21.61
N ILE A 158 13.21 7.63 20.62
CA ILE A 158 12.81 6.77 19.52
C ILE A 158 14.04 6.31 18.73
N GLY A 159 14.21 5.00 18.52
CA GLY A 159 15.30 4.43 17.73
C GLY A 159 14.99 4.40 16.24
N CYS A 160 13.78 4.00 15.88
CA CYS A 160 13.28 4.08 14.51
C CYS A 160 11.76 4.16 14.46
N ALA A 161 11.27 4.71 13.32
CA ALA A 161 9.92 4.58 12.84
C ALA A 161 10.01 4.22 11.35
N TRP A 162 9.72 2.96 10.98
CA TRP A 162 9.92 2.43 9.63
C TRP A 162 8.64 1.92 9.00
N ALA A 163 8.67 1.82 7.68
CA ALA A 163 7.66 1.17 6.87
C ALA A 163 6.23 1.52 7.28
N PRO A 164 5.91 2.84 7.38
CA PRO A 164 4.57 3.24 7.73
C PRO A 164 3.62 2.87 6.60
N GLN A 165 2.45 2.39 7.01
CA GLN A 165 1.34 2.16 6.10
C GLN A 165 0.09 2.85 6.63
N THR A 166 -0.92 3.04 5.80
CA THR A 166 -2.13 3.74 6.20
C THR A 166 -3.38 3.08 5.63
N ILE A 167 -4.44 3.04 6.44
CA ILE A 167 -5.74 2.49 6.11
C ILE A 167 -6.83 3.32 6.77
N TYR A 168 -7.99 3.46 6.14
CA TYR A 168 -9.13 4.12 6.77
C TYR A 168 -9.78 3.20 7.81
N ASP A 169 -9.87 3.67 9.05
CA ASP A 169 -10.58 2.99 10.13
C ASP A 169 -12.05 3.48 10.17
N PRO A 170 -13.02 2.63 9.82
CA PRO A 170 -14.44 3.02 9.76
C PRO A 170 -15.05 3.24 11.17
N GLU A 171 -14.49 2.61 12.22
CA GLU A 171 -14.97 2.83 13.60
C GLU A 171 -14.50 4.18 14.12
N ALA A 172 -13.23 4.51 13.94
CA ALA A 172 -12.65 5.79 14.35
C ALA A 172 -12.99 6.94 13.39
N LYS A 173 -13.39 6.63 12.16
CA LYS A 173 -13.61 7.57 11.05
C LYS A 173 -12.39 8.42 10.76
N LYS A 174 -11.21 7.81 10.79
CA LYS A 174 -9.91 8.45 10.61
C LYS A 174 -8.96 7.58 9.80
N MET A 175 -7.97 8.22 9.20
CA MET A 175 -6.83 7.50 8.65
C MET A 175 -5.98 6.98 9.81
N MET A 176 -5.83 5.67 9.90
CA MET A 176 -4.92 4.98 10.79
C MET A 176 -3.58 4.83 10.08
N VAL A 177 -2.51 5.28 10.69
CA VAL A 177 -1.13 5.02 10.28
C VAL A 177 -0.57 3.95 11.20
N TYR A 178 -0.08 2.84 10.66
CA TYR A 178 0.53 1.76 11.40
C TYR A 178 1.95 1.52 10.88
N PHE A 179 2.84 1.15 11.77
CA PHE A 179 4.27 1.22 11.48
C PHE A 179 5.11 0.39 12.44
N THR A 180 6.31 0.08 12.01
CA THR A 180 7.37 -0.48 12.82
C THR A 180 8.02 0.60 13.69
N MET A 181 8.20 0.36 14.99
CA MET A 181 8.89 1.29 15.89
C MET A 181 9.74 0.53 16.90
N ARG A 182 10.89 1.10 17.26
CA ARG A 182 11.68 0.72 18.43
C ARG A 182 12.07 1.94 19.25
N ILE A 183 12.35 1.74 20.53
CA ILE A 183 12.89 2.75 21.43
C ILE A 183 14.38 2.43 21.67
N GLY A 184 15.26 3.39 21.46
CA GLY A 184 16.70 3.18 21.53
C GLY A 184 17.15 1.99 20.69
N HIS A 185 17.89 1.06 21.28
CA HIS A 185 18.31 -0.22 20.73
C HIS A 185 17.31 -1.37 20.93
N GLY A 186 16.07 -1.09 21.36
CA GLY A 186 15.08 -2.12 21.64
C GLY A 186 14.67 -2.93 20.40
N LEU A 187 13.88 -3.98 20.62
CA LEU A 187 13.30 -4.75 19.52
C LEU A 187 12.24 -3.93 18.80
N THR A 188 12.17 -4.10 17.49
CA THR A 188 11.08 -3.55 16.67
C THR A 188 9.77 -4.24 16.98
N LYS A 189 8.70 -3.45 17.08
CA LYS A 189 7.32 -3.90 17.24
C LYS A 189 6.42 -3.05 16.34
N MET A 190 5.20 -3.52 16.10
CA MET A 190 4.23 -2.81 15.29
C MET A 190 3.31 -1.96 16.17
N TYR A 191 3.17 -0.69 15.79
CA TYR A 191 2.35 0.31 16.45
C TYR A 191 1.39 0.95 15.46
N TYR A 192 0.39 1.67 15.98
CA TYR A 192 -0.50 2.50 15.18
C TYR A 192 -0.83 3.80 15.89
N ALA A 193 -1.19 4.80 15.11
CA ALA A 193 -1.74 6.08 15.56
C ALA A 193 -2.71 6.63 14.51
N TYR A 194 -3.51 7.64 14.85
CA TYR A 194 -4.44 8.26 13.93
C TYR A 194 -3.91 9.61 13.45
N ALA A 195 -4.07 9.87 12.15
CA ALA A 195 -3.75 11.14 11.55
C ALA A 195 -4.87 12.19 11.73
N ASP A 196 -4.54 13.45 11.47
CA ASP A 196 -5.53 14.52 11.26
C ASP A 196 -6.16 14.42 9.86
N ASP A 197 -7.22 15.17 9.64
CA ASP A 197 -7.99 15.12 8.37
C ASP A 197 -7.19 15.66 7.18
N ASP A 198 -6.23 16.56 7.42
CA ASP A 198 -5.35 17.12 6.40
C ASP A 198 -4.12 16.23 6.13
N PHE A 199 -3.96 15.15 6.89
CA PHE A 199 -2.83 14.22 6.84
C PHE A 199 -1.47 14.90 7.00
N THR A 200 -1.38 15.80 7.97
CA THR A 200 -0.16 16.58 8.26
C THR A 200 0.57 16.12 9.50
N LYS A 201 -0.10 15.42 10.41
CA LYS A 201 0.44 14.91 11.66
C LYS A 201 -0.36 13.74 12.22
N LEU A 202 0.25 13.01 13.14
CA LEU A 202 -0.46 12.06 14.00
C LEU A 202 -1.06 12.78 15.19
N THR A 203 -2.32 12.50 15.52
CA THR A 203 -3.08 13.17 16.58
C THR A 203 -3.20 12.35 17.85
N THR A 204 -2.79 11.09 17.81
CA THR A 204 -2.77 10.18 18.96
C THR A 204 -1.37 9.63 19.17
N ALA A 205 -0.99 9.41 20.43
CA ALA A 205 0.24 8.68 20.72
C ALA A 205 0.20 7.25 20.16
N PRO A 206 1.35 6.69 19.75
CA PRO A 206 1.44 5.32 19.26
C PRO A 206 0.93 4.30 20.27
N LYS A 207 0.13 3.35 19.80
CA LYS A 207 -0.34 2.20 20.57
C LYS A 207 0.16 0.92 19.91
N LEU A 208 0.47 -0.09 20.74
CA LEU A 208 0.85 -1.40 20.23
C LEU A 208 -0.30 -1.99 19.40
N LEU A 209 0.00 -2.35 18.15
CA LEU A 209 -0.95 -2.96 17.21
C LEU A 209 -1.01 -4.47 17.39
N PHE A 210 0.16 -5.08 17.53
CA PHE A 210 0.31 -6.53 17.57
C PHE A 210 1.38 -6.95 18.57
N ASP A 211 1.02 -7.83 19.48
CA ASP A 211 1.93 -8.40 20.47
C ASP A 211 2.35 -9.81 20.06
N TYR A 212 3.42 -9.90 19.27
CA TYR A 212 3.92 -11.17 18.76
C TYR A 212 4.28 -12.12 19.92
N PRO A 213 3.87 -13.40 19.87
CA PRO A 213 4.03 -14.30 21.02
C PRO A 213 5.48 -14.66 21.32
N LYS A 214 6.37 -14.69 20.34
CA LYS A 214 7.81 -14.94 20.51
C LYS A 214 8.49 -13.59 20.83
N LYS A 215 8.72 -13.32 22.12
CA LYS A 215 9.06 -11.99 22.64
C LYS A 215 10.47 -11.49 22.31
N ASP A 216 11.36 -12.38 21.92
CA ASP A 216 12.74 -12.11 21.49
C ASP A 216 12.88 -11.95 19.95
N ILE A 217 11.78 -12.06 19.22
CA ILE A 217 11.75 -11.91 17.76
C ILE A 217 11.26 -10.51 17.41
N GLN A 218 11.98 -9.84 16.53
CA GLN A 218 11.57 -8.58 15.92
C GLN A 218 10.46 -8.84 14.89
N VAL A 219 9.45 -7.97 14.88
CA VAL A 219 8.40 -7.94 13.87
C VAL A 219 8.35 -6.55 13.25
N LEU A 220 8.14 -6.51 11.93
CA LEU A 220 8.17 -5.28 11.15
C LEU A 220 7.30 -5.35 9.89
N ASP A 221 7.14 -4.23 9.20
CA ASP A 221 6.56 -4.11 7.86
C ASP A 221 5.18 -4.78 7.76
N ALA A 222 4.20 -4.30 8.54
CA ALA A 222 2.84 -4.83 8.45
C ALA A 222 2.10 -4.28 7.22
N ASP A 223 1.26 -5.12 6.59
CA ASP A 223 0.23 -4.71 5.63
C ASP A 223 -1.13 -5.25 6.08
N ILE A 224 -2.14 -4.39 6.19
CA ILE A 224 -3.48 -4.76 6.65
C ILE A 224 -4.46 -4.64 5.49
N SER A 225 -5.13 -5.77 5.18
CA SER A 225 -6.20 -5.83 4.19
C SER A 225 -7.52 -6.31 4.80
N GLN A 226 -8.63 -5.68 4.44
CA GLN A 226 -9.94 -6.18 4.83
C GLN A 226 -10.38 -7.29 3.88
N MET A 227 -10.70 -8.44 4.44
CA MET A 227 -11.16 -9.61 3.71
C MET A 227 -12.65 -9.49 3.35
N SER A 228 -13.12 -10.33 2.42
CA SER A 228 -14.52 -10.34 1.97
C SER A 228 -15.51 -10.77 3.06
N ASP A 229 -15.07 -11.47 4.09
CA ASP A 229 -15.88 -11.85 5.25
C ASP A 229 -15.93 -10.75 6.35
N GLY A 230 -15.27 -9.62 6.11
CA GLY A 230 -15.23 -8.45 7.01
C GLY A 230 -14.07 -8.46 8.00
N ARG A 231 -13.39 -9.59 8.18
CA ARG A 231 -12.18 -9.65 9.01
C ARG A 231 -11.01 -8.93 8.37
N TYR A 232 -9.98 -8.69 9.16
CA TYR A 232 -8.71 -8.10 8.73
C TYR A 232 -7.64 -9.16 8.71
N CYS A 233 -6.90 -9.24 7.61
CA CYS A 233 -5.66 -9.99 7.48
C CYS A 233 -4.49 -9.01 7.56
N MET A 234 -3.55 -9.26 8.45
CA MET A 234 -2.30 -8.54 8.55
C MET A 234 -1.16 -9.45 8.10
N MET A 235 -0.52 -9.11 7.00
CA MET A 235 0.76 -9.70 6.60
C MET A 235 1.88 -8.92 7.27
N TYR A 236 2.93 -9.59 7.76
CA TYR A 236 4.03 -8.93 8.45
C TYR A 236 5.30 -9.76 8.36
N VAL A 237 6.44 -9.13 8.58
CA VAL A 237 7.73 -9.80 8.68
C VAL A 237 7.96 -10.27 10.11
N ALA A 238 8.30 -11.54 10.30
CA ALA A 238 8.89 -12.05 11.53
C ALA A 238 10.38 -12.33 11.28
N GLN A 239 11.28 -11.70 12.02
CA GLN A 239 12.72 -11.93 11.90
C GLN A 239 13.16 -13.20 12.65
N GLU A 240 12.46 -14.27 12.42
CA GLU A 240 12.93 -15.63 12.69
C GLU A 240 14.01 -15.99 11.65
N ARG A 241 14.65 -17.09 11.75
CA ARG A 241 15.71 -17.45 10.80
C ARG A 241 15.29 -18.60 9.89
N PRO A 242 15.16 -18.39 8.58
CA PRO A 242 15.26 -17.10 7.85
C PRO A 242 14.09 -16.16 8.20
N GLY A 243 14.27 -14.84 8.05
CA GLY A 243 13.19 -13.85 8.16
C GLY A 243 12.28 -13.92 6.93
N GLY A 244 10.98 -13.78 7.13
CA GLY A 244 10.00 -13.87 6.04
C GLY A 244 8.61 -13.41 6.46
N ILE A 245 7.64 -13.64 5.58
CA ILE A 245 6.28 -13.16 5.71
C ILE A 245 5.42 -14.19 6.43
N LYS A 246 4.74 -13.71 7.47
CA LYS A 246 3.67 -14.41 8.19
C LYS A 246 2.38 -13.61 8.13
N MET A 247 1.29 -14.19 8.63
CA MET A 247 -0.01 -13.50 8.70
C MET A 247 -0.65 -13.64 10.07
N ALA A 248 -1.56 -12.72 10.36
CA ALA A 248 -2.43 -12.74 11.53
C ALA A 248 -3.82 -12.24 11.14
N PHE A 249 -4.86 -12.68 11.83
CA PHE A 249 -6.25 -12.31 11.56
C PHE A 249 -6.88 -11.64 12.77
N SER A 250 -7.80 -10.71 12.52
CA SER A 250 -8.59 -10.06 13.55
C SER A 250 -9.97 -9.63 13.03
N ASP A 251 -10.94 -9.56 13.94
CA ASP A 251 -12.24 -8.91 13.68
C ASP A 251 -12.16 -7.38 13.79
N HIS A 252 -11.02 -6.85 14.25
CA HIS A 252 -10.79 -5.43 14.46
C HIS A 252 -9.53 -4.96 13.72
N ILE A 253 -9.60 -3.77 13.13
CA ILE A 253 -8.50 -3.20 12.35
C ILE A 253 -7.24 -2.90 13.19
N ASN A 254 -7.40 -2.60 14.47
CA ASN A 254 -6.33 -2.03 15.32
C ASN A 254 -6.00 -2.86 16.58
N ARG A 255 -6.49 -4.09 16.69
CA ARG A 255 -6.28 -4.95 17.86
C ARG A 255 -6.68 -6.39 17.61
N GLY A 256 -6.31 -7.29 18.54
CA GLY A 256 -6.84 -8.66 18.60
C GLY A 256 -6.34 -9.58 17.49
N TYR A 257 -5.20 -9.28 16.88
CA TYR A 257 -4.61 -10.12 15.84
C TYR A 257 -4.10 -11.45 16.42
N GLU A 258 -4.62 -12.53 15.86
CA GLU A 258 -4.19 -13.91 16.15
C GLU A 258 -3.26 -14.37 15.02
N TYR A 259 -2.00 -14.72 15.36
CA TYR A 259 -0.99 -15.09 14.39
C TYR A 259 -1.16 -16.52 13.87
N VAL A 260 -0.73 -16.73 12.63
CA VAL A 260 -0.58 -18.06 12.02
C VAL A 260 0.91 -18.38 11.95
N ASP A 261 1.31 -19.54 12.49
CA ASP A 261 2.74 -19.93 12.54
C ASP A 261 3.17 -20.65 11.25
N GLU A 262 2.86 -20.05 10.09
CA GLU A 262 3.24 -20.53 8.77
C GLU A 262 3.91 -19.43 7.98
N TRP A 263 4.88 -19.79 7.13
CA TRP A 263 5.51 -18.90 6.18
C TRP A 263 4.67 -18.79 4.91
N ILE A 264 4.41 -17.58 4.48
CA ILE A 264 3.59 -17.30 3.31
C ILE A 264 4.43 -17.12 2.05
N ASP A 265 5.59 -16.46 2.17
CA ASP A 265 6.52 -16.32 1.07
C ASP A 265 7.10 -17.69 0.65
N LYS A 266 7.64 -17.73 -0.56
CA LYS A 266 8.25 -18.94 -1.14
C LYS A 266 9.75 -18.77 -1.38
N GLU A 267 10.36 -17.83 -0.62
CA GLU A 267 11.76 -17.50 -0.79
C GLU A 267 12.68 -18.43 0.02
N PRO A 268 13.83 -18.83 -0.54
CA PRO A 268 14.84 -19.58 0.21
C PRO A 268 15.65 -18.70 1.17
N GLY A 269 15.59 -17.37 0.99
CA GLY A 269 16.28 -16.37 1.79
C GLY A 269 15.32 -15.39 2.44
N SER A 270 15.86 -14.39 3.12
CA SER A 270 15.03 -13.40 3.80
C SER A 270 14.38 -12.42 2.82
N CYS A 271 13.12 -12.11 3.09
CA CYS A 271 12.32 -11.09 2.42
C CYS A 271 11.62 -10.18 3.44
N GLU A 272 11.09 -9.06 2.97
CA GLU A 272 10.45 -8.03 3.80
C GLU A 272 9.30 -7.34 3.04
N ALA A 273 8.68 -6.34 3.64
CA ALA A 273 7.77 -5.42 2.95
C ALA A 273 6.57 -6.08 2.26
N PRO A 274 5.75 -6.88 2.96
CA PRO A 274 4.54 -7.40 2.35
C PRO A 274 3.59 -6.28 1.96
N ASN A 275 2.92 -6.44 0.81
CA ASN A 275 1.77 -5.64 0.41
C ASN A 275 0.77 -6.50 -0.34
N VAL A 276 -0.51 -6.37 -0.01
CA VAL A 276 -1.58 -7.22 -0.55
C VAL A 276 -2.61 -6.38 -1.29
N TRP A 277 -2.99 -6.79 -2.50
CA TRP A 277 -4.10 -6.18 -3.22
C TRP A 277 -5.02 -7.24 -3.85
N LYS A 278 -6.29 -6.91 -3.96
CA LYS A 278 -7.27 -7.74 -4.64
C LYS A 278 -7.26 -7.45 -6.14
N ARG A 279 -7.33 -8.49 -6.96
CA ARG A 279 -7.48 -8.34 -8.41
C ARG A 279 -8.93 -8.04 -8.77
N SER A 280 -9.15 -7.00 -9.54
CA SER A 280 -10.46 -6.58 -10.01
C SER A 280 -11.12 -7.67 -10.86
N GLY A 281 -12.41 -7.88 -10.66
CA GLY A 281 -13.17 -8.91 -11.36
C GLY A 281 -12.80 -10.36 -10.98
N SER A 282 -12.04 -10.56 -9.90
CA SER A 282 -11.54 -11.86 -9.44
C SER A 282 -11.72 -12.02 -7.94
N ASP A 283 -11.68 -13.25 -7.45
CA ASP A 283 -11.56 -13.60 -6.02
C ASP A 283 -10.11 -13.66 -5.54
N LYS A 284 -9.16 -13.41 -6.43
CA LYS A 284 -7.73 -13.55 -6.17
C LYS A 284 -7.11 -12.31 -5.54
N TRP A 285 -6.21 -12.57 -4.58
CA TRP A 285 -5.37 -11.60 -3.91
C TRP A 285 -3.91 -11.87 -4.23
N VAL A 286 -3.16 -10.84 -4.56
CA VAL A 286 -1.73 -10.93 -4.80
C VAL A 286 -1.01 -10.36 -3.58
N LEU A 287 -0.08 -11.13 -3.03
CA LEU A 287 0.92 -10.65 -2.08
C LEU A 287 2.23 -10.39 -2.82
N MET A 288 2.72 -9.18 -2.71
CA MET A 288 4.06 -8.74 -3.12
C MET A 288 4.96 -8.62 -1.88
N TYR A 289 6.25 -8.91 -2.03
CA TYR A 289 7.25 -8.71 -0.98
C TYR A 289 8.62 -8.38 -1.59
N ASP A 290 9.46 -7.64 -0.86
CA ASP A 290 10.83 -7.26 -1.27
C ASP A 290 11.81 -8.37 -0.91
N ILE A 291 12.57 -8.85 -1.89
CA ILE A 291 13.63 -9.83 -1.69
C ILE A 291 14.96 -9.09 -1.55
N PHE A 292 15.24 -8.58 -0.37
CA PHE A 292 16.45 -7.81 -0.11
C PHE A 292 17.73 -8.65 -0.14
N SER A 293 17.61 -9.97 -0.07
CA SER A 293 18.75 -10.90 -0.06
C SER A 293 19.38 -11.16 -1.44
N ILE A 294 18.75 -10.72 -2.54
CA ILE A 294 19.25 -10.91 -3.91
C ILE A 294 19.74 -9.60 -4.54
N ARG A 295 20.53 -9.71 -5.61
CA ARG A 295 21.01 -8.59 -6.42
C ARG A 295 20.88 -8.92 -7.92
N PRO A 296 20.34 -8.01 -8.75
CA PRO A 296 19.67 -6.77 -8.37
C PRO A 296 18.46 -7.03 -7.44
N HIS A 297 18.05 -6.02 -6.66
CA HIS A 297 16.83 -6.12 -5.87
C HIS A 297 15.62 -6.43 -6.75
N ASN A 298 14.68 -7.21 -6.23
CA ASN A 298 13.48 -7.59 -6.95
C ASN A 298 12.32 -7.83 -5.97
N PHE A 299 11.10 -7.85 -6.48
CA PHE A 299 9.94 -8.31 -5.75
C PHE A 299 9.64 -9.77 -6.05
N GLY A 300 9.21 -10.51 -5.02
CA GLY A 300 8.57 -11.80 -5.13
C GLY A 300 7.06 -11.69 -4.98
N PHE A 301 6.34 -12.67 -5.53
CA PHE A 301 4.88 -12.63 -5.57
C PHE A 301 4.28 -14.02 -5.32
N VAL A 302 3.22 -14.04 -4.53
CA VAL A 302 2.33 -15.20 -4.41
C VAL A 302 0.87 -14.75 -4.59
N GLU A 303 0.00 -15.68 -4.99
CA GLU A 303 -1.43 -15.41 -5.19
C GLU A 303 -2.26 -16.36 -4.35
N THR A 304 -3.38 -15.90 -3.82
CA THR A 304 -4.33 -16.69 -3.03
C THR A 304 -5.77 -16.26 -3.30
N SER A 305 -6.74 -17.18 -3.11
CA SER A 305 -8.18 -16.86 -3.05
C SER A 305 -8.79 -17.13 -1.68
N ASP A 306 -8.06 -17.79 -0.78
CA ASP A 306 -8.59 -18.27 0.50
C ASP A 306 -7.71 -17.93 1.72
N PHE A 307 -6.56 -17.28 1.51
CA PHE A 307 -5.53 -17.00 2.54
C PHE A 307 -5.03 -18.25 3.28
N VAL A 308 -5.13 -19.41 2.64
CA VAL A 308 -4.62 -20.70 3.13
C VAL A 308 -3.63 -21.27 2.12
N HIS A 309 -4.01 -21.26 0.85
CA HIS A 309 -3.20 -21.79 -0.24
C HIS A 309 -2.62 -20.64 -1.06
N PHE A 310 -1.28 -20.60 -1.14
CA PHE A 310 -0.54 -19.56 -1.85
C PHE A 310 0.22 -20.17 -3.03
N GLU A 311 -0.13 -19.73 -4.23
CA GLU A 311 0.53 -20.10 -5.48
C GLU A 311 1.69 -19.14 -5.77
N ASN A 312 2.87 -19.67 -6.07
CA ASN A 312 4.05 -18.87 -6.40
C ASN A 312 3.92 -18.29 -7.82
N LEU A 313 3.99 -16.98 -7.95
CA LEU A 313 4.00 -16.26 -9.22
C LEU A 313 5.42 -15.91 -9.71
N GLY A 314 6.46 -16.23 -8.92
CA GLY A 314 7.85 -15.88 -9.19
C GLY A 314 8.17 -14.41 -8.91
N HIS A 315 9.30 -13.94 -9.46
CA HIS A 315 9.76 -12.56 -9.34
C HIS A 315 9.39 -11.74 -10.58
N PHE A 316 9.53 -10.41 -10.51
CA PHE A 316 9.42 -9.59 -11.71
C PHE A 316 10.40 -10.08 -12.79
N ASN A 317 9.85 -10.31 -14.00
CA ASN A 317 10.55 -10.77 -15.19
C ASN A 317 11.08 -12.22 -15.14
N GLU A 318 10.86 -12.95 -14.05
CA GLU A 318 11.22 -14.37 -13.89
C GLU A 318 9.99 -15.28 -13.77
N GLY A 319 8.80 -14.72 -13.57
CA GLY A 319 7.51 -15.40 -13.50
C GLY A 319 6.46 -14.73 -14.39
N VAL A 320 5.21 -14.71 -13.93
CA VAL A 320 4.11 -14.05 -14.63
C VAL A 320 4.15 -12.52 -14.46
N MET A 321 4.71 -12.03 -13.36
CA MET A 321 4.83 -10.60 -13.08
C MET A 321 5.92 -9.95 -13.93
N LYS A 322 5.63 -8.78 -14.51
CA LYS A 322 6.53 -8.10 -15.46
C LYS A 322 6.71 -6.62 -15.12
N THR A 323 7.91 -6.12 -15.39
CA THR A 323 8.18 -4.68 -15.54
C THR A 323 8.61 -4.38 -16.96
N THR A 324 8.27 -3.20 -17.48
CA THR A 324 8.63 -2.83 -18.87
C THR A 324 9.82 -1.88 -18.96
N ASN A 325 9.98 -0.97 -18.00
CA ASN A 325 10.89 0.18 -18.12
C ASN A 325 11.53 0.60 -16.78
N PHE A 326 11.48 -0.24 -15.74
CA PHE A 326 12.19 -0.02 -14.47
C PHE A 326 12.77 -1.32 -13.94
N THR A 327 13.73 -1.21 -13.03
CA THR A 327 14.43 -2.32 -12.38
C THR A 327 14.74 -1.97 -10.94
N SER A 328 15.07 -2.99 -10.14
CA SER A 328 15.48 -2.87 -8.74
C SER A 328 14.51 -2.07 -7.87
N PRO A 329 13.19 -2.32 -7.97
CA PRO A 329 12.25 -1.71 -7.04
C PRO A 329 12.50 -2.24 -5.65
N LYS A 330 12.18 -1.41 -4.65
CA LYS A 330 12.20 -1.78 -3.25
C LYS A 330 10.91 -1.32 -2.60
N HIS A 331 10.46 -2.10 -1.62
CA HIS A 331 9.32 -1.86 -0.77
C HIS A 331 8.28 -0.92 -1.40
N GLY A 332 7.09 -1.42 -1.67
CA GLY A 332 6.07 -0.63 -2.34
C GLY A 332 4.67 -1.11 -1.98
N SER A 333 3.68 -0.42 -2.51
CA SER A 333 2.28 -0.78 -2.34
C SER A 333 1.47 -0.57 -3.62
N VAL A 334 0.46 -1.41 -3.81
CA VAL A 334 -0.41 -1.39 -4.99
C VAL A 334 -1.84 -1.05 -4.57
N ILE A 335 -2.45 -0.10 -5.26
CA ILE A 335 -3.88 0.19 -5.13
C ILE A 335 -4.59 0.13 -6.48
N THR A 336 -5.90 -0.09 -6.44
CA THR A 336 -6.77 0.06 -7.61
C THR A 336 -7.15 1.53 -7.79
N ILE A 337 -7.05 2.03 -9.01
CA ILE A 337 -7.49 3.35 -9.44
C ILE A 337 -8.36 3.24 -10.69
N SER A 338 -9.18 4.25 -10.98
CA SER A 338 -9.95 4.28 -12.22
C SER A 338 -9.05 4.52 -13.43
N LEU A 339 -9.51 4.07 -14.60
CA LEU A 339 -8.84 4.38 -15.87
C LEU A 339 -8.65 5.89 -16.08
N LYS A 340 -9.63 6.71 -15.65
CA LYS A 340 -9.56 8.16 -15.74
C LYS A 340 -8.40 8.74 -14.92
N GLU A 341 -8.21 8.26 -13.68
CA GLU A 341 -7.10 8.68 -12.81
C GLU A 341 -5.76 8.22 -13.39
N ALA A 342 -5.71 6.98 -13.89
CA ALA A 342 -4.51 6.48 -14.57
C ALA A 342 -4.16 7.31 -15.81
N GLN A 343 -5.16 7.73 -16.60
CA GLN A 343 -4.95 8.57 -17.78
C GLN A 343 -4.41 9.97 -17.39
N VAL A 344 -4.99 10.59 -16.35
CA VAL A 344 -4.50 11.89 -15.85
C VAL A 344 -3.04 11.80 -15.40
N LEU A 345 -2.69 10.74 -14.68
CA LEU A 345 -1.31 10.50 -14.25
C LEU A 345 -0.37 10.26 -15.44
N ALA A 346 -0.78 9.43 -16.40
CA ALA A 346 0.00 9.11 -17.59
C ALA A 346 0.22 10.35 -18.48
N ASP A 347 -0.81 11.14 -18.72
CA ASP A 347 -0.73 12.38 -19.51
C ASP A 347 0.26 13.39 -18.90
N ASN A 348 0.24 13.51 -17.56
CA ASN A 348 1.17 14.39 -16.85
C ASN A 348 2.65 14.01 -17.06
N TRP A 349 2.93 12.73 -17.25
CA TRP A 349 4.28 12.20 -17.45
C TRP A 349 4.61 11.87 -18.93
N GLY A 350 3.68 12.11 -19.85
CA GLY A 350 3.86 11.83 -21.27
C GLY A 350 3.98 10.31 -21.55
N MET A 351 3.21 9.52 -20.80
CA MET A 351 3.13 8.07 -20.95
C MET A 351 1.89 7.70 -21.76
N ASP A 352 2.03 6.88 -22.79
CA ASP A 352 0.90 6.30 -23.52
C ASP A 352 0.37 5.07 -22.75
N ILE A 353 -0.89 5.11 -22.33
CA ILE A 353 -1.57 3.95 -21.80
C ILE A 353 -2.10 3.13 -22.97
N ASN A 354 -1.38 2.07 -23.36
CA ASN A 354 -1.88 1.09 -24.33
C ASN A 354 -2.88 0.16 -23.63
N ILE A 355 -4.15 0.50 -23.66
CA ILE A 355 -5.22 -0.41 -23.25
C ILE A 355 -5.38 -1.40 -24.40
N LYS A 356 -4.95 -2.64 -24.19
CA LYS A 356 -5.37 -3.73 -25.08
C LYS A 356 -6.88 -3.91 -24.87
N MET A 357 -7.68 -3.38 -25.78
CA MET A 357 -9.10 -3.72 -25.90
C MET A 357 -9.29 -5.19 -26.27
#